data_8d388cc212b12307bb6b30d3a21ea74a
#
_entry.id   8d388cc212b12307bb6b30d3a21ea74a
#
_cell.length_a   1.000
_cell.length_b   1.000
_cell.length_c   1.000
_cell.angle_alpha   90.00
_cell.angle_beta   90.00
_cell.angle_gamma   90.00
#
_symmetry.space_group_name_H-M   'P 1'
#
loop_
_entity.id
_entity.type
_entity.pdbx_description
1 polymer ?
#
loop_
_entity_poly.entity_id
_entity_poly.type
_entity_poly.pdbx_seq_one_letter_code
_entity_poly.pdbx_strand_id
1 'polypeptide(L)'
;HSLLNSFKYAFGDPKKFHFIGITPSPKERKNSSLIYMIDKLQSYSKNEGFFSSNSEEFKIKIKKIQKSKSEIIVFGLSHMLLEFIENKKIKLNNCIVIETGGMKGNREEIEKKKLHEILSYGYGTDKIFSEYGMTELLSQSYTVKDDIFRPPPWKKVLIRDFNDPFKIKKIGRGII
;
A
#
# COMPACT_ATOMS: atom_id res chain seq x y z
N HIS A 1 6.71 -16.23 1.30
CA HIS A 1 5.90 -16.68 0.13
C HIS A 1 4.51 -16.08 0.10
N SER A 2 3.76 -16.06 1.21
CA SER A 2 2.36 -15.61 1.25
C SER A 2 2.16 -14.17 0.79
N LEU A 3 2.98 -13.22 1.26
CA LEU A 3 2.88 -11.82 0.85
C LEU A 3 3.05 -11.63 -0.67
N LEU A 4 4.02 -12.32 -1.29
CA LEU A 4 4.24 -12.26 -2.73
C LEU A 4 3.05 -12.82 -3.51
N ASN A 5 2.48 -13.93 -3.02
CA ASN A 5 1.32 -14.54 -3.64
C ASN A 5 0.07 -13.66 -3.50
N SER A 6 -0.13 -13.01 -2.34
CA SER A 6 -1.23 -12.05 -2.13
C SER A 6 -1.12 -10.86 -3.09
N PHE A 7 0.08 -10.29 -3.23
CA PHE A 7 0.34 -9.23 -4.19
C PHE A 7 0.11 -9.70 -5.64
N LYS A 8 0.65 -10.86 -6.01
CA LYS A 8 0.46 -11.43 -7.36
C LYS A 8 -1.01 -11.69 -7.68
N TYR A 9 -1.78 -12.11 -6.71
CA TYR A 9 -3.22 -12.35 -6.87
C TYR A 9 -3.98 -11.05 -7.17
N ALA A 10 -3.60 -9.94 -6.54
CA ALA A 10 -4.25 -8.65 -6.69
C ALA A 10 -3.77 -7.86 -7.92
N PHE A 11 -2.46 -7.82 -8.18
CA PHE A 11 -1.83 -6.91 -9.14
C PHE A 11 -1.00 -7.62 -10.21
N GLY A 12 -0.73 -8.91 -10.06
CA GLY A 12 0.14 -9.66 -10.96
C GLY A 12 1.60 -9.69 -10.52
N ASP A 13 2.49 -10.11 -11.42
CA ASP A 13 3.90 -10.34 -11.08
C ASP A 13 4.63 -9.01 -10.74
N PRO A 14 5.22 -8.87 -9.54
CA PRO A 14 5.97 -7.68 -9.15
C PRO A 14 7.12 -7.33 -10.10
N LYS A 15 7.66 -8.28 -10.85
CA LYS A 15 8.70 -8.05 -11.88
C LYS A 15 8.26 -7.11 -13.00
N LYS A 16 6.96 -6.85 -13.15
CA LYS A 16 6.44 -5.94 -14.18
C LYS A 16 6.48 -4.47 -13.77
N PHE A 17 6.66 -4.20 -12.49
CA PHE A 17 6.54 -2.87 -11.91
C PHE A 17 7.87 -2.29 -11.46
N HIS A 18 7.91 -0.97 -11.36
CA HIS A 18 8.86 -0.24 -10.53
C HIS A 18 8.21 0.05 -9.20
N PHE A 19 8.93 -0.13 -8.09
CA PHE A 19 8.41 0.13 -6.75
C PHE A 19 9.03 1.38 -6.13
N ILE A 20 8.19 2.15 -5.43
CA ILE A 20 8.57 3.28 -4.58
C ILE A 20 7.92 3.07 -3.23
N GLY A 21 8.70 2.93 -2.17
CA GLY A 21 8.22 2.87 -0.79
C GLY A 21 8.12 4.26 -0.19
N ILE A 22 6.94 4.67 0.23
CA ILE A 22 6.70 5.91 0.97
C ILE A 22 6.49 5.55 2.45
N THR A 23 7.58 5.12 3.07
CA THR A 23 7.68 4.70 4.48
C THR A 23 9.07 5.04 5.00
N PRO A 24 9.30 4.98 6.33
CA PRO A 24 10.65 4.96 6.84
C PRO A 24 11.48 3.85 6.18
N SER A 25 12.78 4.05 6.05
CA SER A 25 13.66 3.04 5.46
C SER A 25 13.81 1.81 6.37
N PRO A 26 14.23 0.64 5.82
CA PRO A 26 14.57 -0.54 6.64
C PRO A 26 15.65 -0.27 7.68
N LYS A 27 16.54 0.71 7.44
CA LYS A 27 17.59 1.11 8.39
C LYS A 27 17.00 1.85 9.59
N GLU A 28 15.95 2.65 9.38
CA GLU A 28 15.28 3.45 10.42
C GLU A 28 14.32 2.62 11.28
N ARG A 29 13.65 1.61 10.69
CA ARG A 29 12.71 0.73 11.39
C ARG A 29 12.91 -0.74 11.02
N LYS A 30 13.91 -1.36 11.58
CA LYS A 30 14.31 -2.75 11.30
C LYS A 30 13.23 -3.81 11.59
N ASN A 31 12.35 -3.56 12.55
CA ASN A 31 11.36 -4.54 13.04
C ASN A 31 9.92 -4.29 12.50
N SER A 32 9.78 -3.55 11.40
CA SER A 32 8.46 -3.30 10.81
C SER A 32 8.12 -4.36 9.76
N SER A 33 7.04 -5.10 9.98
CA SER A 33 6.52 -6.08 9.02
C SER A 33 6.12 -5.42 7.68
N LEU A 34 5.56 -4.20 7.72
CA LEU A 34 5.22 -3.43 6.53
C LEU A 34 6.47 -3.08 5.71
N ILE A 35 7.51 -2.59 6.36
CA ILE A 35 8.77 -2.22 5.67
C ILE A 35 9.41 -3.47 5.07
N TYR A 36 9.45 -4.57 5.82
CA TYR A 36 9.93 -5.85 5.31
C TYR A 36 9.13 -6.31 4.07
N MET A 37 7.81 -6.18 4.10
CA MET A 37 6.94 -6.53 2.97
C MET A 37 7.28 -5.69 1.73
N ILE A 38 7.38 -4.37 1.88
CA ILE A 38 7.69 -3.46 0.77
C ILE A 38 9.10 -3.74 0.22
N ASP A 39 10.08 -3.91 1.10
CA ASP A 39 11.46 -4.25 0.72
C ASP A 39 11.52 -5.55 -0.08
N LYS A 40 10.77 -6.58 0.36
CA LYS A 40 10.66 -7.83 -0.40
C LYS A 40 10.00 -7.64 -1.76
N LEU A 41 8.92 -6.89 -1.87
CA LEU A 41 8.30 -6.60 -3.16
C LEU A 41 9.26 -5.86 -4.09
N GLN A 42 9.99 -4.88 -3.55
CA GLN A 42 11.02 -4.13 -4.29
C GLN A 42 12.14 -5.04 -4.79
N SER A 43 12.59 -6.02 -4.00
CA SER A 43 13.66 -6.96 -4.42
C SER A 43 13.27 -7.86 -5.59
N TYR A 44 11.97 -8.02 -5.87
CA TYR A 44 11.47 -8.75 -7.04
C TYR A 44 11.08 -7.83 -8.22
N SER A 45 11.18 -6.53 -8.06
CA SER A 45 10.75 -5.56 -9.05
C SER A 45 11.83 -5.24 -10.11
N LYS A 46 11.49 -4.36 -11.04
CA LYS A 46 12.42 -3.92 -12.11
C LYS A 46 13.51 -2.96 -11.67
N ASN A 47 13.37 -2.36 -10.50
CA ASN A 47 14.36 -1.41 -9.97
C ASN A 47 14.99 -1.97 -8.70
N GLU A 48 16.21 -1.54 -8.45
CA GLU A 48 16.74 -1.64 -7.09
C GLU A 48 15.80 -0.87 -6.17
N GLY A 49 15.23 -1.57 -5.18
CA GLY A 49 14.23 -0.99 -4.28
C GLY A 49 14.75 0.25 -3.56
N PHE A 50 13.95 1.26 -3.44
CA PHE A 50 14.30 2.46 -2.68
C PHE A 50 13.08 3.03 -1.95
N PHE A 51 13.36 3.73 -0.86
CA PHE A 51 12.37 4.40 -0.05
C PHE A 51 12.44 5.91 -0.27
N SER A 52 11.31 6.58 -0.08
CA SER A 52 11.22 8.03 -0.20
C SER A 52 12.20 8.72 0.75
N SER A 53 12.99 9.61 0.19
CA SER A 53 13.82 10.54 0.95
C SER A 53 13.72 11.92 0.31
N ASN A 54 14.18 12.96 1.00
CA ASN A 54 14.27 14.32 0.44
C ASN A 54 15.53 14.53 -0.41
N SER A 55 16.31 13.48 -0.67
CA SER A 55 17.57 13.56 -1.38
C SER A 55 17.41 13.84 -2.87
N GLU A 56 18.40 14.49 -3.46
CA GLU A 56 18.50 14.66 -4.92
C GLU A 56 18.58 13.30 -5.64
N GLU A 57 19.19 12.31 -5.01
CA GLU A 57 19.25 10.94 -5.54
C GLU A 57 17.86 10.36 -5.78
N PHE A 58 16.92 10.56 -4.83
CA PHE A 58 15.54 10.15 -5.00
C PHE A 58 14.88 10.82 -6.22
N LYS A 59 15.09 12.12 -6.40
CA LYS A 59 14.54 12.86 -7.56
C LYS A 59 15.10 12.34 -8.89
N ILE A 60 16.41 12.02 -8.94
CA ILE A 60 17.05 11.45 -10.11
C ILE A 60 16.47 10.07 -10.43
N LYS A 61 16.31 9.19 -9.41
CA LYS A 61 15.73 7.86 -9.57
C LYS A 61 14.29 7.93 -10.09
N ILE A 62 13.47 8.82 -9.54
CA ILE A 62 12.09 9.04 -10.02
C ILE A 62 12.08 9.45 -11.49
N LYS A 63 12.88 10.42 -11.90
CA LYS A 63 12.95 10.86 -13.29
C LYS A 63 13.37 9.73 -14.23
N LYS A 64 14.28 8.85 -13.80
CA LYS A 64 14.71 7.68 -14.56
C LYS A 64 13.56 6.66 -14.73
N ILE A 65 12.85 6.36 -13.66
CA ILE A 65 11.72 5.42 -13.68
C ILE A 65 10.57 5.94 -14.54
N GLN A 66 10.26 7.23 -14.48
CA GLN A 66 9.19 7.84 -15.28
C GLN A 66 9.44 7.78 -16.80
N LYS A 67 10.69 7.65 -17.23
CA LYS A 67 11.04 7.42 -18.65
C LYS A 67 10.76 5.98 -19.10
N SER A 68 10.58 5.06 -18.18
CA SER A 68 10.21 3.67 -18.46
C SER A 68 8.72 3.59 -18.84
N LYS A 69 8.39 2.66 -19.75
CA LYS A 69 7.00 2.32 -20.06
C LYS A 69 6.34 1.44 -18.99
N SER A 70 7.11 1.00 -17.99
CA SER A 70 6.60 0.15 -16.92
C SER A 70 5.78 0.94 -15.93
N GLU A 71 4.73 0.32 -15.41
CA GLU A 71 3.88 0.89 -14.38
C GLU A 71 4.62 1.01 -13.04
N ILE A 72 4.33 2.02 -12.28
CA ILE A 72 4.98 2.33 -10.99
C ILE A 72 4.03 1.95 -9.87
N ILE A 73 4.47 1.18 -8.90
CA ILE A 73 3.77 0.98 -7.62
C ILE A 73 4.34 1.96 -6.60
N VAL A 74 3.48 2.83 -6.09
CA VAL A 74 3.76 3.66 -4.93
C VAL A 74 3.08 3.04 -3.73
N PHE A 75 3.83 2.51 -2.79
CA PHE A 75 3.29 1.81 -1.63
C PHE A 75 3.74 2.52 -0.34
N GLY A 76 2.78 2.94 0.49
CA GLY A 76 3.14 3.69 1.68
C GLY A 76 2.08 3.81 2.77
N LEU A 77 2.51 4.42 3.87
CA LEU A 77 1.62 4.82 4.95
C LEU A 77 0.75 6.00 4.50
N SER A 78 -0.54 5.96 4.79
CA SER A 78 -1.52 6.96 4.34
C SER A 78 -1.08 8.40 4.64
N HIS A 79 -0.65 8.69 5.88
CA HIS A 79 -0.18 10.03 6.26
C HIS A 79 1.11 10.44 5.52
N MET A 80 2.03 9.51 5.24
CA MET A 80 3.27 9.81 4.52
C MET A 80 3.02 10.00 3.01
N LEU A 81 2.05 9.29 2.44
CA LEU A 81 1.62 9.50 1.05
C LEU A 81 1.03 10.90 0.86
N LEU A 82 0.23 11.38 1.83
CA LEU A 82 -0.28 12.77 1.83
C LEU A 82 0.85 13.79 1.96
N GLU A 83 1.74 13.61 2.91
CA GLU A 83 2.91 14.48 3.10
C GLU A 83 3.78 14.55 1.86
N PHE A 84 3.95 13.41 1.16
CA PHE A 84 4.73 13.36 -0.06
C PHE A 84 4.16 14.25 -1.18
N ILE A 85 2.85 14.20 -1.41
CA ILE A 85 2.22 15.03 -2.44
C ILE A 85 2.19 16.52 -2.07
N GLU A 86 2.02 16.86 -0.78
CA GLU A 86 2.06 18.23 -0.28
C GLU A 86 3.44 18.88 -0.47
N ASN A 87 4.49 18.13 -0.13
CA ASN A 87 5.86 18.65 -0.13
C ASN A 87 6.53 18.63 -1.51
N LYS A 88 6.15 17.71 -2.41
CA LYS A 88 6.97 17.44 -3.61
C LYS A 88 6.31 17.83 -4.93
N LYS A 89 4.99 17.96 -4.99
CA LYS A 89 4.24 18.26 -6.24
C LYS A 89 4.69 17.41 -7.44
N ILE A 90 5.13 16.17 -7.18
CA ILE A 90 5.60 15.25 -8.22
C ILE A 90 4.41 14.43 -8.69
N LYS A 91 3.94 14.70 -9.89
CA LYS A 91 2.99 13.80 -10.56
C LYS A 91 3.74 12.60 -11.12
N LEU A 92 3.27 11.42 -10.82
CA LEU A 92 3.83 10.17 -11.33
C LEU A 92 2.92 9.66 -12.45
N ASN A 93 3.40 9.71 -13.66
CA ASN A 93 2.65 9.14 -14.79
C ASN A 93 2.62 7.62 -14.67
N ASN A 94 1.47 7.00 -15.01
CA ASN A 94 1.27 5.56 -15.03
C ASN A 94 1.64 4.86 -13.70
N CYS A 95 1.03 5.31 -12.61
CA CYS A 95 1.25 4.72 -11.29
C CYS A 95 -0.02 4.12 -10.67
N ILE A 96 0.21 3.13 -9.82
CA ILE A 96 -0.74 2.56 -8.87
C ILE A 96 -0.30 3.01 -7.48
N VAL A 97 -1.19 3.54 -6.67
CA VAL A 97 -0.93 3.92 -5.28
C VAL A 97 -1.59 2.90 -4.37
N ILE A 98 -0.82 2.34 -3.44
CA ILE A 98 -1.33 1.42 -2.41
C ILE A 98 -1.08 2.08 -1.05
N GLU A 99 -2.16 2.46 -0.37
CA GLU A 99 -2.11 3.03 0.97
C GLU A 99 -2.39 1.98 2.03
N THR A 100 -1.79 2.15 3.21
CA THR A 100 -2.03 1.29 4.37
C THR A 100 -1.84 2.05 5.69
N GLY A 101 -2.38 1.50 6.76
CA GLY A 101 -2.06 1.89 8.13
C GLY A 101 -2.70 3.19 8.66
N GLY A 102 -3.56 3.86 7.90
CA GLY A 102 -4.29 5.05 8.36
C GLY A 102 -3.40 6.22 8.80
N MET A 103 -3.97 7.16 9.56
CA MET A 103 -3.27 8.38 9.99
C MET A 103 -2.35 8.14 11.20
N LYS A 104 -2.57 7.08 11.98
CA LYS A 104 -1.75 6.68 13.16
C LYS A 104 -1.50 7.82 14.16
N GLY A 105 -2.47 8.71 14.36
CA GLY A 105 -2.33 9.86 15.25
C GLY A 105 -1.41 10.98 14.75
N ASN A 106 -0.83 10.87 13.54
CA ASN A 106 0.00 11.94 12.95
C ASN A 106 -0.83 13.06 12.31
N ARG A 107 -2.10 12.77 12.00
CA ARG A 107 -3.08 13.71 11.42
C ARG A 107 -4.47 13.34 11.91
N GLU A 108 -5.43 14.26 11.73
CA GLU A 108 -6.84 13.94 11.89
C GLU A 108 -7.25 12.81 10.93
N GLU A 109 -8.13 11.93 11.41
CA GLU A 109 -8.64 10.84 10.59
C GLU A 109 -9.45 11.39 9.42
N ILE A 110 -9.17 10.89 8.24
CA ILE A 110 -9.83 11.26 6.99
C ILE A 110 -10.66 10.07 6.54
N GLU A 111 -11.92 10.32 6.16
CA GLU A 111 -12.74 9.31 5.53
C GLU A 111 -12.03 8.71 4.31
N LYS A 112 -12.09 7.40 4.16
CA LYS A 112 -11.36 6.66 3.13
C LYS A 112 -11.60 7.18 1.73
N LYS A 113 -12.86 7.46 1.38
CA LYS A 113 -13.22 8.00 0.07
C LYS A 113 -12.51 9.33 -0.20
N LYS A 114 -12.55 10.24 0.79
CA LYS A 114 -11.87 11.53 0.68
C LYS A 114 -10.35 11.39 0.60
N LEU A 115 -9.76 10.46 1.36
CA LEU A 115 -8.34 10.14 1.26
C LEU A 115 -7.97 9.70 -0.17
N HIS A 116 -8.73 8.78 -0.75
CA HIS A 116 -8.50 8.29 -2.11
C HIS A 116 -8.65 9.41 -3.15
N GLU A 117 -9.61 10.32 -3.01
CA GLU A 117 -9.77 11.49 -3.88
C GLU A 117 -8.54 12.41 -3.82
N ILE A 118 -8.02 12.70 -2.62
CA ILE A 118 -6.82 13.53 -2.43
C ILE A 118 -5.59 12.87 -3.05
N LEU A 119 -5.40 11.56 -2.80
CA LEU A 119 -4.29 10.80 -3.36
C LEU A 119 -4.39 10.72 -4.89
N SER A 120 -5.58 10.48 -5.42
CA SER A 120 -5.84 10.45 -6.86
C SER A 120 -5.44 11.76 -7.53
N TYR A 121 -5.88 12.89 -6.99
CA TYR A 121 -5.51 14.20 -7.48
C TYR A 121 -4.01 14.47 -7.38
N GLY A 122 -3.41 14.16 -6.22
CA GLY A 122 -1.99 14.42 -5.93
C GLY A 122 -1.03 13.61 -6.78
N TYR A 123 -1.31 12.33 -6.98
CA TYR A 123 -0.49 11.42 -7.80
C TYR A 123 -0.86 11.45 -9.29
N GLY A 124 -2.03 11.99 -9.64
CA GLY A 124 -2.50 12.05 -11.03
C GLY A 124 -2.93 10.68 -11.59
N THR A 125 -3.53 9.83 -10.74
CA THR A 125 -4.01 8.49 -11.11
C THR A 125 -5.31 8.18 -10.40
N ASP A 126 -6.19 7.42 -11.04
CA ASP A 126 -7.41 6.85 -10.46
C ASP A 126 -7.18 5.47 -9.80
N LYS A 127 -5.98 4.92 -9.96
CA LYS A 127 -5.60 3.59 -9.43
C LYS A 127 -5.11 3.70 -7.99
N ILE A 128 -6.02 4.04 -7.07
CA ILE A 128 -5.74 4.09 -5.62
C ILE A 128 -6.33 2.86 -4.97
N PHE A 129 -5.52 2.13 -4.22
CA PHE A 129 -5.91 0.92 -3.52
C PHE A 129 -5.50 0.98 -2.06
N SER A 130 -6.21 0.21 -1.22
CA SER A 130 -5.85 0.01 0.18
C SER A 130 -5.32 -1.39 0.41
N GLU A 131 -4.33 -1.50 1.27
CA GLU A 131 -3.84 -2.76 1.80
C GLU A 131 -4.35 -2.97 3.22
N TYR A 132 -4.76 -4.19 3.55
CA TYR A 132 -5.08 -4.65 4.89
C TYR A 132 -4.24 -5.86 5.27
N GLY A 133 -3.37 -5.65 6.24
CA GLY A 133 -2.53 -6.67 6.84
C GLY A 133 -2.14 -6.33 8.28
N MET A 134 -1.71 -7.33 9.01
CA MET A 134 -1.14 -7.24 10.37
C MET A 134 0.04 -8.18 10.45
N THR A 135 0.91 -7.99 11.44
CA THR A 135 2.08 -8.85 11.65
C THR A 135 1.70 -10.32 11.85
N GLU A 136 0.60 -10.55 12.56
CA GLU A 136 0.03 -11.88 12.86
C GLU A 136 -0.75 -12.50 11.69
N LEU A 137 -1.08 -11.73 10.65
CA LEU A 137 -1.72 -12.24 9.44
C LEU A 137 -0.67 -12.67 8.42
N LEU A 138 -0.75 -13.91 7.97
CA LEU A 138 0.18 -14.44 6.98
C LEU A 138 -0.09 -13.94 5.55
N SER A 139 -1.22 -13.30 5.31
CA SER A 139 -1.62 -12.83 3.98
C SER A 139 -2.27 -11.47 4.03
N GLN A 140 -1.92 -10.62 3.06
CA GLN A 140 -2.55 -9.33 2.85
C GLN A 140 -3.86 -9.45 2.07
N SER A 141 -4.74 -8.47 2.24
CA SER A 141 -5.89 -8.24 1.38
C SER A 141 -5.77 -6.86 0.76
N TYR A 142 -6.20 -6.74 -0.47
CA TYR A 142 -6.18 -5.46 -1.19
C TYR A 142 -7.59 -5.09 -1.63
N THR A 143 -7.90 -3.81 -1.70
CA THR A 143 -9.09 -3.36 -2.42
C THR A 143 -8.87 -3.58 -3.91
N VAL A 144 -9.93 -3.90 -4.64
CA VAL A 144 -9.86 -4.12 -6.10
C VAL A 144 -10.79 -3.16 -6.84
N LYS A 145 -11.99 -2.96 -6.31
CA LYS A 145 -13.00 -2.05 -6.84
C LYS A 145 -13.92 -1.62 -5.70
N ASP A 146 -14.41 -0.38 -5.74
CA ASP A 146 -15.41 0.15 -4.81
C ASP A 146 -15.00 0.04 -3.33
N ASP A 147 -13.71 0.21 -3.02
CA ASP A 147 -13.12 0.13 -1.68
C ASP A 147 -13.38 -1.19 -0.92
N ILE A 148 -13.76 -2.24 -1.65
CA ILE A 148 -14.02 -3.56 -1.08
C ILE A 148 -12.73 -4.35 -1.05
N PHE A 149 -12.33 -4.78 0.17
CA PHE A 149 -11.19 -5.70 0.32
C PHE A 149 -11.52 -7.09 -0.19
N ARG A 150 -10.63 -7.63 -1.01
CA ARG A 150 -10.70 -9.01 -1.49
C ARG A 150 -9.56 -9.82 -0.86
N PRO A 151 -9.88 -10.71 0.08
CA PRO A 151 -8.89 -11.65 0.59
C PRO A 151 -8.49 -12.66 -0.49
N PRO A 152 -7.23 -13.12 -0.51
CA PRO A 152 -6.84 -14.21 -1.38
C PRO A 152 -7.56 -15.52 -0.99
N PRO A 153 -7.67 -16.52 -1.89
CA PRO A 153 -8.46 -17.74 -1.67
C PRO A 153 -8.08 -18.55 -0.42
N TRP A 154 -6.85 -18.40 0.06
CA TRP A 154 -6.34 -19.07 1.26
C TRP A 154 -6.52 -18.26 2.55
N LYS A 155 -7.15 -17.07 2.50
CA LYS A 155 -7.48 -16.23 3.67
C LYS A 155 -8.97 -16.21 3.88
N LYS A 156 -9.42 -16.66 5.04
CA LYS A 156 -10.83 -16.65 5.44
C LYS A 156 -11.09 -15.47 6.38
N VAL A 157 -12.15 -14.73 6.11
CA VAL A 157 -12.65 -13.67 7.00
C VAL A 157 -13.84 -14.24 7.78
N LEU A 158 -13.82 -14.07 9.09
CA LEU A 158 -14.91 -14.43 10.00
C LEU A 158 -15.36 -13.16 10.71
N ILE A 159 -16.67 -12.99 10.88
CA ILE A 159 -17.28 -11.84 11.52
C ILE A 159 -17.73 -12.25 12.92
N ARG A 160 -17.17 -11.62 13.95
CA ARG A 160 -17.57 -11.82 15.33
C ARG A 160 -18.72 -10.87 15.68
N ASP A 161 -19.68 -11.36 16.45
CA ASP A 161 -20.77 -10.53 16.98
C ASP A 161 -20.21 -9.45 17.92
N PHE A 162 -20.84 -8.28 17.96
CA PHE A 162 -20.40 -7.17 18.83
C PHE A 162 -20.54 -7.50 20.31
N ASN A 163 -21.60 -8.21 20.69
CA ASN A 163 -21.98 -8.48 22.08
C ASN A 163 -21.56 -9.87 22.57
N ASP A 164 -21.28 -10.80 21.64
CA ASP A 164 -20.90 -12.17 21.96
C ASP A 164 -19.63 -12.57 21.19
N PRO A 165 -18.47 -12.59 21.85
CA PRO A 165 -17.19 -12.90 21.19
C PRO A 165 -17.09 -14.33 20.65
N PHE A 166 -17.93 -15.24 21.10
CA PHE A 166 -17.95 -16.66 20.63
C PHE A 166 -18.91 -16.88 19.47
N LYS A 167 -19.79 -15.92 19.20
CA LYS A 167 -20.76 -16.03 18.11
C LYS A 167 -20.15 -15.50 16.80
N ILE A 168 -19.89 -16.42 15.89
CA ILE A 168 -19.29 -16.13 14.58
C ILE A 168 -20.36 -16.16 13.50
N LYS A 169 -20.37 -15.12 12.67
CA LYS A 169 -21.24 -14.98 11.50
C LYS A 169 -20.42 -15.06 10.21
N LYS A 170 -21.01 -15.65 9.18
CA LYS A 170 -20.39 -15.67 7.84
C LYS A 170 -20.70 -14.43 7.03
N ILE A 171 -21.81 -13.77 7.30
CA ILE A 171 -22.32 -12.58 6.61
C ILE A 171 -22.90 -11.63 7.63
N GLY A 172 -22.75 -10.32 7.43
CA GLY A 172 -23.34 -9.29 8.26
C GLY A 172 -22.33 -8.23 8.72
N ARG A 173 -22.67 -7.53 9.79
CA ARG A 173 -21.81 -6.54 10.46
C ARG A 173 -21.29 -7.12 11.78
N GLY A 174 -20.04 -6.81 12.10
CA GLY A 174 -19.39 -7.26 13.32
C GLY A 174 -17.93 -6.87 13.35
N ILE A 175 -17.17 -7.47 14.28
CA ILE A 175 -15.72 -7.30 14.40
C ILE A 175 -15.03 -8.40 13.58
N ILE A 176 -13.95 -8.04 12.91
CA ILE A 176 -13.11 -8.97 12.15
C ILE A 176 -11.98 -9.48 13.05
#